data_9f0c43940738046ea4e82d85115e0c47
#
_entry.id   9f0c43940738046ea4e82d85115e0c47
#
_cell.length_a   1.000
_cell.length_b   1.000
_cell.length_c   1.000
_cell.angle_alpha   90.00
_cell.angle_beta   90.00
_cell.angle_gamma   90.00
#
_symmetry.space_group_name_H-M   'P 1'
#
loop_
_entity.id
_entity.type
_entity.pdbx_description
1 polymer ?
#
loop_
_entity_poly.entity_id
_entity_poly.type
_entity_poly.pdbx_seq_one_letter_code
_entity_poly.pdbx_strand_id
1 'polypeptide(L)'
;MEGTKNMSTKTNKRDLSPKQREDLLKALKSRFEKNMSRHKGLDWTKVQARLEANPEKLWSLNEMERTGGEPDVVGQDKKTGEFIFVDCSEQTPSGRVSLCYDRAALDSRKEHKPKGSAVEMAAAMGIEMLTEEQYFELQKLGEFDTKRSSWIATPPEIRKLGGALYCDRRYGRVFVGHNGAESYYSGRGFRGSLRV
;
A
#
# COMPACT_ATOMS: atom_id res chain seq x y z
N MET A 1 -46.15 21.64 -18.86
CA MET A 1 -45.55 20.29 -18.83
C MET A 1 -44.06 20.46 -18.56
N GLU A 2 -43.70 20.38 -17.30
CA GLU A 2 -42.30 20.52 -16.87
C GLU A 2 -41.61 19.17 -16.88
N GLY A 3 -40.57 19.06 -17.71
CA GLY A 3 -39.76 17.86 -17.81
C GLY A 3 -38.72 17.81 -16.69
N THR A 4 -38.94 16.93 -15.73
CA THR A 4 -38.00 16.62 -14.65
C THR A 4 -36.70 16.04 -15.25
N LYS A 5 -35.63 16.81 -15.26
CA LYS A 5 -34.27 16.33 -15.59
C LYS A 5 -33.80 15.39 -14.48
N ASN A 6 -33.77 14.11 -14.79
CA ASN A 6 -33.15 13.09 -13.95
C ASN A 6 -31.63 13.34 -13.94
N MET A 7 -31.12 13.93 -12.85
CA MET A 7 -29.69 14.04 -12.62
C MET A 7 -29.18 12.65 -12.23
N SER A 8 -28.64 11.92 -13.21
CA SER A 8 -27.85 10.73 -12.99
C SER A 8 -26.60 11.14 -12.20
N THR A 9 -26.59 10.86 -10.91
CA THR A 9 -25.39 10.93 -10.07
C THR A 9 -24.41 9.88 -10.59
N LYS A 10 -23.35 10.32 -11.28
CA LYS A 10 -22.17 9.51 -11.58
C LYS A 10 -21.61 9.07 -10.24
N THR A 11 -21.90 7.83 -9.83
CA THR A 11 -21.23 7.20 -8.70
C THR A 11 -19.74 7.21 -8.99
N ASN A 12 -18.99 7.95 -8.19
CA ASN A 12 -17.55 8.02 -8.28
C ASN A 12 -17.04 6.59 -8.03
N LYS A 13 -16.30 6.02 -8.97
CA LYS A 13 -15.85 4.60 -8.96
C LYS A 13 -14.96 4.25 -7.74
N ARG A 14 -14.60 5.25 -6.93
CA ARG A 14 -13.76 5.18 -5.72
C ARG A 14 -14.52 5.67 -4.47
N ASP A 15 -15.74 5.21 -4.28
CA ASP A 15 -16.52 5.53 -3.08
C ASP A 15 -16.89 4.25 -2.33
N LEU A 16 -16.91 4.33 -0.99
CA LEU A 16 -17.29 3.24 -0.10
C LEU A 16 -18.75 3.41 0.31
N SER A 17 -19.50 2.31 0.36
CA SER A 17 -20.80 2.32 1.01
C SER A 17 -20.68 2.71 2.49
N PRO A 18 -21.76 3.23 3.11
CA PRO A 18 -21.72 3.58 4.53
C PRO A 18 -21.24 2.43 5.42
N LYS A 19 -21.68 1.21 5.15
CA LYS A 19 -21.26 0.01 5.88
C LYS A 19 -19.76 -0.29 5.71
N GLN A 20 -19.24 -0.25 4.47
CA GLN A 20 -17.82 -0.47 4.22
C GLN A 20 -16.96 0.58 4.94
N ARG A 21 -17.40 1.82 4.97
CA ARG A 21 -16.71 2.91 5.68
C ARG A 21 -16.67 2.66 7.19
N GLU A 22 -17.82 2.28 7.77
CA GLU A 22 -17.91 1.96 9.20
C GLU A 22 -17.02 0.77 9.57
N ASP A 23 -17.09 -0.32 8.81
CA ASP A 23 -16.31 -1.55 9.04
C ASP A 23 -14.80 -1.24 8.92
N LEU A 24 -14.39 -0.45 7.93
CA LEU A 24 -12.99 -0.04 7.76
C LEU A 24 -12.51 0.81 8.93
N LEU A 25 -13.24 1.86 9.31
CA LEU A 25 -12.86 2.73 10.42
C LEU A 25 -12.75 1.95 11.73
N LYS A 26 -13.63 0.99 11.97
CA LYS A 26 -13.56 0.09 13.12
C LYS A 26 -12.31 -0.78 13.10
N ALA A 27 -11.94 -1.35 11.95
CA ALA A 27 -10.74 -2.16 11.78
C ALA A 27 -9.46 -1.33 12.01
N LEU A 28 -9.38 -0.14 11.41
CA LEU A 28 -8.26 0.78 11.57
C LEU A 28 -8.11 1.24 13.03
N LYS A 29 -9.21 1.61 13.69
CA LYS A 29 -9.20 1.98 15.10
C LYS A 29 -8.69 0.86 15.98
N SER A 30 -9.23 -0.32 15.83
CA SER A 30 -8.80 -1.51 16.60
C SER A 30 -7.31 -1.79 16.43
N ARG A 31 -6.79 -1.66 15.21
CA ARG A 31 -5.36 -1.84 14.92
C ARG A 31 -4.52 -0.74 15.54
N PHE A 32 -4.96 0.51 15.44
CA PHE A 32 -4.32 1.65 16.07
C PHE A 32 -4.19 1.43 17.58
N GLU A 33 -5.28 1.09 18.27
CA GLU A 33 -5.29 0.87 19.71
C GLU A 33 -4.42 -0.32 20.15
N LYS A 34 -4.36 -1.36 19.33
CA LYS A 34 -3.54 -2.56 19.59
C LYS A 34 -2.04 -2.29 19.44
N ASN A 35 -1.64 -1.35 18.59
CA ASN A 35 -0.25 -1.14 18.20
C ASN A 35 0.26 0.27 18.54
N MET A 36 -0.07 0.78 19.71
CA MET A 36 0.27 2.15 20.18
C MET A 36 1.77 2.48 20.07
N SER A 37 2.65 1.50 20.07
CA SER A 37 4.10 1.71 19.91
C SER A 37 4.49 2.20 18.51
N ARG A 38 3.66 1.97 17.49
CA ARG A 38 3.91 2.39 16.09
C ARG A 38 3.72 3.89 15.87
N HIS A 39 2.92 4.54 16.72
CA HIS A 39 2.47 5.92 16.50
C HIS A 39 2.38 6.71 17.82
N LYS A 40 3.44 6.67 18.62
CA LYS A 40 3.51 7.37 19.92
C LYS A 40 3.10 8.84 19.79
N GLY A 41 2.18 9.27 20.67
CA GLY A 41 1.71 10.65 20.72
C GLY A 41 0.67 11.05 19.68
N LEU A 42 0.23 10.13 18.82
CA LEU A 42 -0.89 10.38 17.91
C LEU A 42 -2.23 10.09 18.60
N ASP A 43 -3.26 10.85 18.22
CA ASP A 43 -4.63 10.73 18.70
C ASP A 43 -5.53 10.19 17.60
N TRP A 44 -6.20 9.07 17.88
CA TRP A 44 -7.12 8.44 16.94
C TRP A 44 -8.24 9.39 16.48
N THR A 45 -8.76 10.22 17.37
CA THR A 45 -9.84 11.16 17.01
C THR A 45 -9.43 12.09 15.87
N LYS A 46 -8.18 12.57 15.90
CA LYS A 46 -7.62 13.41 14.81
C LYS A 46 -7.40 12.62 13.52
N VAL A 47 -6.92 11.39 13.63
CA VAL A 47 -6.75 10.48 12.49
C VAL A 47 -8.10 10.22 11.84
N GLN A 48 -9.12 9.84 12.62
CA GLN A 48 -10.45 9.55 12.12
C GLN A 48 -11.07 10.76 11.43
N ALA A 49 -11.02 11.95 12.05
CA ALA A 49 -11.55 13.17 11.47
C ALA A 49 -10.90 13.48 10.09
N ARG A 50 -9.59 13.25 9.97
CA ARG A 50 -8.89 13.43 8.70
C ARG A 50 -9.33 12.41 7.65
N LEU A 51 -9.54 11.16 8.04
CA LEU A 51 -10.02 10.09 7.16
C LEU A 51 -11.44 10.37 6.66
N GLU A 52 -12.34 10.79 7.55
CA GLU A 52 -13.73 11.10 7.21
C GLU A 52 -13.85 12.30 6.25
N ALA A 53 -12.91 13.25 6.34
CA ALA A 53 -12.82 14.39 5.43
C ALA A 53 -12.25 14.03 4.05
N ASN A 54 -11.68 12.82 3.87
CA ASN A 54 -11.01 12.39 2.65
C ASN A 54 -11.52 11.03 2.14
N PRO A 55 -12.73 10.95 1.54
CA PRO A 55 -13.34 9.69 1.09
C PRO A 55 -12.48 8.87 0.13
N GLU A 56 -11.74 9.53 -0.78
CA GLU A 56 -10.84 8.85 -1.71
C GLU A 56 -9.67 8.15 -1.00
N LYS A 57 -9.17 8.73 0.09
CA LYS A 57 -8.12 8.13 0.91
C LYS A 57 -8.66 6.94 1.70
N LEU A 58 -9.88 7.03 2.21
CA LEU A 58 -10.59 5.89 2.80
C LEU A 58 -10.74 4.75 1.81
N TRP A 59 -11.10 5.04 0.56
CA TRP A 59 -11.17 4.01 -0.48
C TRP A 59 -9.81 3.34 -0.70
N SER A 60 -8.71 4.10 -0.77
CA SER A 60 -7.36 3.54 -0.91
C SER A 60 -6.98 2.66 0.28
N LEU A 61 -7.30 3.06 1.51
CA LEU A 61 -7.09 2.23 2.71
C LEU A 61 -7.93 0.96 2.67
N ASN A 62 -9.15 1.02 2.16
CA ASN A 62 -9.98 -0.17 1.97
C ASN A 62 -9.34 -1.14 0.96
N GLU A 63 -8.72 -0.64 -0.11
CA GLU A 63 -7.98 -1.49 -1.04
C GLU A 63 -6.73 -2.11 -0.39
N MET A 64 -6.04 -1.35 0.48
CA MET A 64 -4.93 -1.89 1.27
C MET A 64 -5.42 -3.02 2.20
N GLU A 65 -6.51 -2.81 2.91
CA GLU A 65 -7.13 -3.80 3.80
C GLU A 65 -7.59 -5.05 3.02
N ARG A 66 -8.36 -4.85 1.95
CA ARG A 66 -8.90 -5.93 1.10
C ARG A 66 -7.81 -6.85 0.51
N THR A 67 -6.64 -6.31 0.25
CA THR A 67 -5.50 -7.06 -0.28
C THR A 67 -4.59 -7.66 0.79
N GLY A 68 -4.94 -7.52 2.08
CA GLY A 68 -4.23 -8.10 3.20
C GLY A 68 -3.03 -7.29 3.67
N GLY A 69 -3.06 -5.97 3.47
CA GLY A 69 -1.98 -5.07 3.88
C GLY A 69 -1.99 -4.71 5.36
N GLU A 70 -3.15 -4.77 5.99
CA GLU A 70 -3.31 -4.36 7.39
C GLU A 70 -2.75 -2.95 7.65
N PRO A 71 -3.21 -1.90 6.91
CA PRO A 71 -2.63 -0.57 7.03
C PRO A 71 -2.78 0.00 8.44
N ASP A 72 -1.73 0.62 8.95
CA ASP A 72 -1.70 1.29 10.24
C ASP A 72 -0.99 2.64 10.13
N VAL A 73 -1.33 3.57 11.03
CA VAL A 73 -0.63 4.86 11.12
C VAL A 73 0.75 4.62 11.73
N VAL A 74 1.78 5.08 11.04
CA VAL A 74 3.16 4.95 11.53
C VAL A 74 3.81 6.29 11.87
N GLY A 75 3.13 7.40 11.59
CA GLY A 75 3.63 8.73 11.89
C GLY A 75 2.75 9.85 11.33
N GLN A 76 3.23 11.06 11.53
CA GLN A 76 2.64 12.28 10.98
C GLN A 76 3.76 13.16 10.42
N ASP A 77 3.57 13.64 9.20
CA ASP A 77 4.48 14.61 8.61
C ASP A 77 4.35 15.95 9.33
N LYS A 78 5.45 16.42 9.90
CA LYS A 78 5.47 17.66 10.71
C LYS A 78 5.27 18.93 9.87
N LYS A 79 5.55 18.87 8.56
CA LYS A 79 5.45 20.02 7.65
C LYS A 79 4.03 20.15 7.08
N THR A 80 3.46 19.02 6.64
CA THR A 80 2.13 18.99 5.98
C THR A 80 1.00 18.67 6.96
N GLY A 81 1.30 18.05 8.10
CA GLY A 81 0.32 17.56 9.06
C GLY A 81 -0.39 16.29 8.62
N GLU A 82 0.00 15.70 7.48
CA GLU A 82 -0.59 14.46 6.96
C GLU A 82 -0.21 13.27 7.83
N PHE A 83 -1.17 12.40 8.09
CA PHE A 83 -0.89 11.10 8.69
C PHE A 83 -0.35 10.14 7.65
N ILE A 84 0.64 9.33 8.05
CA ILE A 84 1.31 8.37 7.19
C ILE A 84 0.82 6.98 7.55
N PHE A 85 0.12 6.34 6.63
CA PHE A 85 -0.29 4.95 6.71
C PHE A 85 0.67 4.08 5.91
N VAL A 86 0.99 2.89 6.45
CA VAL A 86 1.82 1.88 5.78
C VAL A 86 1.19 0.51 5.97
N ASP A 87 1.35 -0.37 5.00
CA ASP A 87 0.99 -1.79 5.15
C ASP A 87 1.84 -2.45 6.24
N CYS A 88 1.18 -2.86 7.32
CA CYS A 88 1.80 -3.43 8.51
C CYS A 88 1.49 -4.93 8.72
N SER A 89 1.00 -5.64 7.70
CA SER A 89 0.87 -7.09 7.73
C SER A 89 2.23 -7.76 7.93
N GLU A 90 2.29 -8.89 8.63
CA GLU A 90 3.55 -9.61 8.95
C GLU A 90 4.37 -9.91 7.70
N GLN A 91 3.72 -10.37 6.64
CA GLN A 91 4.34 -10.64 5.33
C GLN A 91 3.77 -9.69 4.28
N THR A 92 4.48 -9.53 3.16
CA THR A 92 3.95 -8.81 2.00
C THR A 92 2.50 -9.21 1.73
N PRO A 93 1.59 -8.25 1.46
CA PRO A 93 0.15 -8.53 1.35
C PRO A 93 -0.16 -9.66 0.37
N SER A 94 -0.90 -10.67 0.82
CA SER A 94 -1.15 -11.90 0.05
C SER A 94 -1.93 -11.66 -1.25
N GLY A 95 -2.75 -10.62 -1.29
CA GLY A 95 -3.49 -10.21 -2.50
C GLY A 95 -2.64 -9.49 -3.55
N ARG A 96 -1.34 -9.28 -3.28
CA ARG A 96 -0.43 -8.49 -4.15
C ARG A 96 0.82 -9.25 -4.56
N VAL A 97 0.84 -10.57 -4.42
CA VAL A 97 1.98 -11.43 -4.80
C VAL A 97 1.91 -11.86 -6.25
N SER A 98 2.99 -12.47 -6.74
CA SER A 98 3.11 -12.98 -8.12
C SER A 98 2.96 -11.88 -9.18
N LEU A 99 3.54 -10.71 -8.91
CA LEU A 99 3.56 -9.56 -9.81
C LEU A 99 5.00 -9.30 -10.28
N CYS A 100 5.18 -8.97 -11.55
CA CYS A 100 6.41 -8.33 -12.00
C CYS A 100 6.43 -6.85 -11.56
N TYR A 101 7.51 -6.14 -11.84
CA TYR A 101 7.68 -4.82 -11.25
C TYR A 101 6.71 -3.77 -11.84
N ASP A 102 6.74 -3.54 -13.15
CA ASP A 102 5.95 -2.51 -13.82
C ASP A 102 5.38 -2.97 -15.16
N ARG A 103 4.65 -2.09 -15.85
CA ARG A 103 4.02 -2.37 -17.14
C ARG A 103 5.02 -2.73 -18.22
N ALA A 104 6.13 -2.02 -18.32
CA ALA A 104 7.15 -2.31 -19.32
C ALA A 104 7.76 -3.70 -19.13
N ALA A 105 7.99 -4.10 -17.88
CA ALA A 105 8.43 -5.44 -17.52
C ALA A 105 7.38 -6.51 -17.87
N LEU A 106 6.10 -6.24 -17.61
CA LEU A 106 5.00 -7.14 -17.96
C LEU A 106 4.90 -7.34 -19.47
N ASP A 107 5.02 -6.27 -20.26
CA ASP A 107 4.92 -6.31 -21.71
C ASP A 107 6.11 -6.99 -22.36
N SER A 108 7.32 -6.88 -21.79
CA SER A 108 8.54 -7.52 -22.29
C SER A 108 8.50 -9.04 -22.24
N ARG A 109 7.67 -9.63 -21.40
CA ARG A 109 7.53 -11.08 -21.27
C ARG A 109 6.80 -11.66 -22.49
N LYS A 110 7.37 -12.68 -23.11
CA LYS A 110 6.74 -13.42 -24.23
C LYS A 110 5.78 -14.49 -23.72
N GLU A 111 6.16 -15.17 -22.63
CA GLU A 111 5.43 -16.30 -22.05
C GLU A 111 5.25 -16.14 -20.53
N HIS A 112 4.34 -16.90 -19.97
CA HIS A 112 4.07 -16.95 -18.53
C HIS A 112 3.91 -15.57 -17.88
N LYS A 113 3.12 -14.69 -18.53
CA LYS A 113 2.85 -13.36 -18.00
C LYS A 113 2.07 -13.45 -16.69
N PRO A 114 2.51 -12.76 -15.62
CA PRO A 114 1.70 -12.61 -14.42
C PRO A 114 0.45 -11.79 -14.73
N LYS A 115 -0.51 -11.78 -13.79
CA LYS A 115 -1.80 -11.06 -13.95
C LYS A 115 -1.65 -9.53 -13.99
N GLY A 116 -0.52 -9.00 -13.54
CA GLY A 116 -0.27 -7.57 -13.49
C GLY A 116 1.12 -7.24 -12.97
N SER A 117 1.32 -5.98 -12.67
CA SER A 117 2.57 -5.46 -12.13
C SER A 117 2.34 -4.70 -10.82
N ALA A 118 3.39 -4.61 -10.01
CA ALA A 118 3.34 -3.97 -8.69
C ALA A 118 3.03 -2.47 -8.81
N VAL A 119 3.73 -1.76 -9.71
CA VAL A 119 3.56 -0.32 -9.91
C VAL A 119 2.14 0.01 -10.39
N GLU A 120 1.59 -0.74 -11.35
CA GLU A 120 0.23 -0.50 -11.85
C GLU A 120 -0.81 -0.78 -10.77
N MET A 121 -0.63 -1.84 -9.99
CA MET A 121 -1.56 -2.18 -8.92
C MET A 121 -1.54 -1.12 -7.81
N ALA A 122 -0.36 -0.63 -7.41
CA ALA A 122 -0.24 0.46 -6.44
C ALA A 122 -0.96 1.73 -6.95
N ALA A 123 -0.72 2.12 -8.19
CA ALA A 123 -1.39 3.26 -8.82
C ALA A 123 -2.91 3.09 -8.89
N ALA A 124 -3.40 1.90 -9.25
CA ALA A 124 -4.83 1.60 -9.27
C ALA A 124 -5.48 1.69 -7.89
N MET A 125 -4.77 1.32 -6.84
CA MET A 125 -5.19 1.44 -5.44
C MET A 125 -5.06 2.87 -4.88
N GLY A 126 -4.41 3.79 -5.61
CA GLY A 126 -4.15 5.16 -5.15
C GLY A 126 -3.15 5.23 -4.00
N ILE A 127 -2.17 4.34 -3.97
CA ILE A 127 -1.11 4.26 -2.96
C ILE A 127 0.27 4.32 -3.64
N GLU A 128 1.30 4.61 -2.87
CA GLU A 128 2.68 4.60 -3.32
C GLU A 128 3.40 3.34 -2.79
N MET A 129 4.26 2.75 -3.62
CA MET A 129 5.16 1.69 -3.15
C MET A 129 6.16 2.29 -2.16
N LEU A 130 6.54 1.53 -1.13
CA LEU A 130 7.56 1.99 -0.19
C LEU A 130 8.89 2.23 -0.89
N THR A 131 9.55 3.34 -0.55
CA THR A 131 10.97 3.51 -0.86
C THR A 131 11.82 2.61 0.04
N GLU A 132 13.11 2.47 -0.28
CA GLU A 132 14.06 1.75 0.56
C GLU A 132 14.06 2.31 1.98
N GLU A 133 14.15 3.62 2.13
CA GLU A 133 14.12 4.30 3.42
C GLU A 133 12.86 4.01 4.22
N GLN A 134 11.69 4.11 3.58
CA GLN A 134 10.40 3.80 4.21
C GLN A 134 10.30 2.34 4.64
N TYR A 135 10.86 1.42 3.85
CA TYR A 135 10.91 0.01 4.23
C TYR A 135 11.80 -0.22 5.46
N PHE A 136 12.96 0.43 5.54
CA PHE A 136 13.82 0.36 6.72
C PHE A 136 13.17 0.99 7.96
N GLU A 137 12.44 2.10 7.82
CA GLU A 137 11.67 2.69 8.92
C GLU A 137 10.56 1.75 9.42
N LEU A 138 9.86 1.10 8.50
CA LEU A 138 8.86 0.09 8.86
C LEU A 138 9.48 -1.04 9.70
N GLN A 139 10.66 -1.51 9.32
CA GLN A 139 11.37 -2.60 10.03
C GLN A 139 11.80 -2.24 11.46
N LYS A 140 11.80 -0.97 11.84
CA LYS A 140 12.03 -0.53 13.23
C LYS A 140 10.78 -0.74 14.10
N LEU A 141 9.62 -0.88 13.49
CA LEU A 141 8.33 -1.07 14.16
C LEU A 141 7.98 -2.54 14.43
N GLY A 142 8.75 -3.48 13.87
CA GLY A 142 8.53 -4.90 13.98
C GLY A 142 9.34 -5.71 12.98
N GLU A 143 9.09 -7.01 12.93
CA GLU A 143 9.74 -7.90 11.97
C GLU A 143 8.77 -8.22 10.82
N PHE A 144 9.06 -7.69 9.63
CA PHE A 144 8.24 -7.82 8.44
C PHE A 144 8.98 -8.59 7.34
N ASP A 145 8.24 -9.33 6.52
CA ASP A 145 8.76 -10.08 5.36
C ASP A 145 9.85 -11.10 5.72
N THR A 146 9.67 -11.82 6.82
CA THR A 146 10.60 -12.86 7.28
C THR A 146 10.56 -14.12 6.43
N LYS A 147 9.47 -14.34 5.65
CA LYS A 147 9.26 -15.49 4.75
C LYS A 147 9.06 -15.07 3.30
N ARG A 148 8.58 -13.86 3.07
CA ARG A 148 8.29 -13.28 1.75
C ARG A 148 9.21 -12.10 1.48
N SER A 149 9.03 -11.46 0.33
CA SER A 149 9.74 -10.23 -0.04
C SER A 149 8.78 -9.22 -0.65
N SER A 150 9.15 -7.95 -0.62
CA SER A 150 8.36 -6.87 -1.20
C SER A 150 9.19 -6.08 -2.21
N TRP A 151 8.66 -5.90 -3.42
CA TRP A 151 9.14 -4.88 -4.33
C TRP A 151 9.08 -3.51 -3.64
N ILE A 152 10.08 -2.68 -3.86
CA ILE A 152 10.14 -1.30 -3.41
C ILE A 152 10.26 -0.35 -4.60
N ALA A 153 9.99 0.92 -4.39
CA ALA A 153 10.18 1.95 -5.40
C ALA A 153 11.64 1.94 -5.86
N THR A 154 11.85 1.59 -7.12
CA THR A 154 13.17 1.43 -7.70
C THR A 154 13.63 2.74 -8.32
N PRO A 155 14.84 3.23 -8.00
CA PRO A 155 15.41 4.42 -8.62
C PRO A 155 15.45 4.32 -10.15
N PRO A 156 15.18 5.42 -10.88
CA PRO A 156 15.10 5.40 -12.34
C PRO A 156 16.38 4.92 -13.04
N GLU A 157 17.55 5.18 -12.48
CA GLU A 157 18.83 4.75 -13.01
C GLU A 157 18.98 3.22 -12.99
N ILE A 158 18.51 2.55 -11.95
CA ILE A 158 18.50 1.08 -11.86
C ILE A 158 17.44 0.51 -12.81
N ARG A 159 16.25 1.14 -12.82
CA ARG A 159 15.17 0.68 -13.69
C ARG A 159 15.52 0.77 -15.18
N LYS A 160 16.25 1.80 -15.62
CA LYS A 160 16.74 1.98 -16.99
C LYS A 160 17.67 0.84 -17.45
N LEU A 161 18.39 0.24 -16.51
CA LEU A 161 19.26 -0.92 -16.77
C LEU A 161 18.52 -2.26 -16.74
N GLY A 162 17.18 -2.23 -16.61
CA GLY A 162 16.34 -3.44 -16.60
C GLY A 162 16.08 -4.03 -15.22
N GLY A 163 16.68 -3.47 -14.16
CA GLY A 163 16.57 -3.96 -12.79
C GLY A 163 15.34 -3.43 -12.05
N ALA A 164 14.98 -4.11 -10.96
CA ALA A 164 14.07 -3.64 -9.92
C ALA A 164 14.52 -4.13 -8.56
N LEU A 165 14.27 -3.32 -7.53
CA LEU A 165 14.69 -3.60 -6.15
C LEU A 165 13.55 -4.23 -5.34
N TYR A 166 13.93 -5.11 -4.44
CA TYR A 166 13.05 -5.66 -3.42
C TYR A 166 13.75 -5.71 -2.07
N CYS A 167 12.97 -5.78 -1.00
CA CYS A 167 13.47 -5.97 0.35
C CYS A 167 12.86 -7.20 1.01
N ASP A 168 13.58 -7.76 1.96
CA ASP A 168 13.11 -8.77 2.88
C ASP A 168 13.90 -8.75 4.20
N ARG A 169 13.46 -9.55 5.17
CA ARG A 169 14.17 -9.77 6.42
C ARG A 169 14.55 -11.23 6.55
N ARG A 170 15.84 -11.51 6.65
CA ARG A 170 16.39 -12.84 6.86
C ARG A 170 17.50 -12.80 7.90
N TYR A 171 17.62 -13.85 8.69
CA TYR A 171 18.69 -13.97 9.69
C TYR A 171 18.80 -12.75 10.62
N GLY A 172 17.65 -12.17 11.01
CA GLY A 172 17.62 -10.98 11.87
C GLY A 172 18.03 -9.65 11.19
N ARG A 173 18.29 -9.64 9.86
CA ARG A 173 18.71 -8.46 9.08
C ARG A 173 17.76 -8.16 7.95
N VAL A 174 17.67 -6.88 7.61
CA VAL A 174 17.01 -6.39 6.41
C VAL A 174 17.99 -6.40 5.25
N PHE A 175 17.54 -6.93 4.12
CA PHE A 175 18.30 -6.97 2.88
C PHE A 175 17.59 -6.20 1.79
N VAL A 176 18.36 -5.50 0.98
CA VAL A 176 17.93 -4.98 -0.32
C VAL A 176 18.54 -5.88 -1.37
N GLY A 177 17.69 -6.45 -2.21
CA GLY A 177 18.10 -7.29 -3.32
C GLY A 177 17.57 -6.74 -4.64
N HIS A 178 17.98 -7.34 -5.72
CA HIS A 178 17.56 -6.95 -7.06
C HIS A 178 17.21 -8.18 -7.93
N ASN A 179 16.34 -7.95 -8.89
CA ASN A 179 16.08 -8.88 -10.00
C ASN A 179 15.84 -8.09 -11.30
N GLY A 180 15.84 -8.78 -12.44
CA GLY A 180 15.22 -8.23 -13.63
C GLY A 180 13.78 -7.84 -13.32
N ALA A 181 13.32 -6.69 -13.79
CA ALA A 181 12.00 -6.17 -13.46
C ALA A 181 10.85 -7.08 -13.96
N GLU A 182 11.11 -7.90 -14.99
CA GLU A 182 10.19 -8.88 -15.56
C GLU A 182 10.03 -10.14 -14.70
N SER A 183 10.90 -10.34 -13.71
CA SER A 183 10.82 -11.49 -12.79
C SER A 183 9.63 -11.38 -11.87
N TYR A 184 9.05 -12.52 -11.49
CA TYR A 184 8.02 -12.57 -10.45
C TYR A 184 8.10 -13.88 -9.68
N TYR A 185 7.66 -13.85 -8.43
CA TYR A 185 7.71 -14.99 -7.52
C TYR A 185 6.43 -15.07 -6.70
N SER A 186 5.99 -16.27 -6.36
CA SER A 186 4.78 -16.48 -5.53
C SER A 186 4.88 -15.87 -4.13
N GLY A 187 6.09 -15.68 -3.63
CA GLY A 187 6.37 -15.04 -2.34
C GLY A 187 6.76 -13.56 -2.43
N ARG A 188 6.68 -12.92 -3.60
CA ARG A 188 7.00 -11.51 -3.76
C ARG A 188 5.80 -10.69 -4.19
N GLY A 189 5.48 -9.69 -3.38
CA GLY A 189 4.49 -8.67 -3.67
C GLY A 189 5.06 -7.27 -3.50
N PHE A 190 4.27 -6.36 -2.93
CA PHE A 190 4.72 -5.03 -2.54
C PHE A 190 3.93 -4.52 -1.35
N ARG A 191 4.53 -3.59 -0.61
CA ARG A 191 3.89 -2.81 0.44
C ARG A 191 3.67 -1.39 -0.04
N GLY A 192 2.59 -0.79 0.39
CA GLY A 192 2.27 0.59 0.07
C GLY A 192 2.28 1.52 1.26
N SER A 193 2.38 2.80 0.97
CA SER A 193 2.14 3.91 1.87
C SER A 193 1.06 4.82 1.32
N LEU A 194 0.37 5.50 2.23
CA LEU A 194 -0.64 6.50 1.90
C LEU A 194 -0.54 7.67 2.88
N ARG A 195 -0.57 8.90 2.35
CA ARG A 195 -0.66 10.13 3.14
C ARG A 195 -2.09 10.64 3.13
N VAL A 196 -2.57 11.05 4.30
CA VAL A 196 -3.95 11.49 4.52
C VAL A 196 -3.99 12.81 5.27
#